data_83d98d7f23c5850f3acdf9cd0e1425dd
#
_entry.id   83d98d7f23c5850f3acdf9cd0e1425dd
#
_cell.length_a   1.000
_cell.length_b   1.000
_cell.length_c   1.000
_cell.angle_alpha   90.00
_cell.angle_beta   90.00
_cell.angle_gamma   90.00
#
_symmetry.space_group_name_H-M   'P 1'
#
loop_
_entity.id
_entity.type
_entity.pdbx_description
1 polymer ?
#
loop_
_entity_poly.entity_id
_entity_poly.type
_entity_poly.pdbx_seq_one_letter_code
_entity_poly.pdbx_strand_id
1 'polypeptide(L)'
;MIIRRSGLSLKGGGKPPHSKGVLMSNRCCEGVRPARFSRRYFMKQGGIALVGLSTVPAFLQRAIASTPGAGKKQLVVLFQRGAADGLNIVVPFGEPNYYRLRPTIAIPQPRRGGADAALDLDGFFGLHPSLAPLVPLFQKNQLALVHAAGSPDTTRSHFDAQDYMESGTPGVKATEDGWLDRALGTIPEENASPFRAVAMGPNLPRMLQGSTGALAIPDLRQFKVQAQSPAMASVAQGGFEAMYAQTVDHALHGTGTETFEAIDMLRKIDVTKFPPENGADYPKGQVGQKLQQIAVMLKADIGVEVLFVDCGGWDNHVNEGGVQGQLANLLRELGQSLAALHQDMGDRMADIVVVTMSEFGRTAKENGNRGTDHGHANCMFVLGGDIKGGRVYGNWPGLEDHQLNEGRDLALTTDFRTVVGEILAKHLGVRDLSGVFPGFDNNPHKFAGLIKT
;
A
#
# COMPACT_ATOMS: atom_id res chain seq x y z
N MET A 1 10.59 -4.82 -64.98
CA MET A 1 11.78 -5.69 -65.25
C MET A 1 11.77 -6.68 -64.07
N ILE A 2 10.97 -7.67 -64.04
CA ILE A 2 10.92 -9.06 -64.53
C ILE A 2 12.30 -9.75 -64.44
N ILE A 3 12.36 -10.81 -63.66
CA ILE A 3 12.91 -12.16 -63.81
C ILE A 3 13.04 -12.79 -62.39
N ARG A 4 12.19 -13.75 -62.03
CA ARG A 4 12.10 -15.23 -62.19
C ARG A 4 13.15 -16.01 -61.41
N ARG A 5 12.67 -16.78 -60.43
CA ARG A 5 12.55 -18.24 -60.21
C ARG A 5 13.72 -19.13 -60.58
N SER A 6 14.08 -19.98 -59.61
CA SER A 6 14.31 -21.49 -59.73
C SER A 6 14.62 -21.99 -58.31
N GLY A 7 14.08 -22.96 -57.70
CA GLY A 7 13.38 -24.20 -58.09
C GLY A 7 14.35 -25.36 -58.18
N LEU A 8 14.55 -26.13 -57.08
CA LEU A 8 15.01 -27.54 -57.21
C LEU A 8 14.57 -28.38 -56.01
N SER A 9 13.77 -29.36 -56.37
CA SER A 9 13.34 -30.52 -55.56
C SER A 9 14.34 -31.66 -55.80
N LEU A 10 14.67 -32.42 -54.75
CA LEU A 10 15.13 -33.80 -54.90
C LEU A 10 14.63 -34.69 -53.77
N LYS A 11 13.98 -35.76 -54.21
CA LYS A 11 13.47 -36.92 -53.44
C LYS A 11 14.62 -37.88 -53.10
N GLY A 12 14.45 -38.70 -52.10
CA GLY A 12 15.20 -39.92 -51.80
C GLY A 12 14.96 -40.33 -50.35
N GLY A 13 14.34 -41.21 -50.08
CA GLY A 13 13.81 -42.51 -49.93
C GLY A 13 14.82 -43.50 -49.37
N GLY A 14 14.65 -43.93 -48.10
CA GLY A 14 15.43 -45.01 -47.51
C GLY A 14 14.82 -45.45 -46.16
N LYS A 15 14.22 -46.65 -46.15
CA LYS A 15 13.76 -47.34 -44.94
C LYS A 15 14.92 -47.99 -44.18
N PRO A 16 14.86 -48.15 -42.86
CA PRO A 16 15.88 -48.75 -42.03
C PRO A 16 15.76 -50.28 -41.90
N PRO A 17 16.83 -50.96 -41.45
CA PRO A 17 16.79 -52.40 -41.17
C PRO A 17 16.36 -52.69 -39.72
N HIS A 18 15.72 -53.86 -39.59
CA HIS A 18 15.30 -54.49 -38.33
C HIS A 18 16.48 -54.85 -37.42
N SER A 19 16.35 -54.59 -36.11
CA SER A 19 17.08 -55.34 -35.09
C SER A 19 16.21 -55.56 -33.84
N LYS A 20 15.95 -56.81 -33.62
CA LYS A 20 15.80 -57.61 -32.39
C LYS A 20 15.21 -56.98 -31.13
N GLY A 21 14.10 -57.60 -30.75
CA GLY A 21 13.38 -57.38 -29.51
C GLY A 21 14.19 -57.69 -28.25
N VAL A 22 13.95 -56.87 -27.25
CA VAL A 22 14.19 -57.19 -25.86
C VAL A 22 12.83 -57.08 -25.18
N LEU A 23 12.34 -58.20 -24.67
CA LEU A 23 11.18 -58.28 -23.81
C LEU A 23 11.48 -57.49 -22.54
N MET A 24 10.80 -56.37 -22.32
CA MET A 24 10.60 -55.83 -20.99
C MET A 24 9.18 -55.98 -20.57
N SER A 25 9.06 -56.69 -19.45
CA SER A 25 7.82 -57.10 -18.81
C SER A 25 6.92 -55.89 -18.51
N ASN A 26 5.68 -56.01 -18.97
CA ASN A 26 4.55 -55.22 -18.50
C ASN A 26 4.40 -55.40 -16.97
N ARG A 27 4.78 -54.40 -16.19
CA ARG A 27 4.17 -54.16 -14.88
C ARG A 27 3.25 -52.96 -15.04
N CYS A 28 2.01 -53.30 -15.19
CA CYS A 28 0.87 -52.39 -15.12
C CYS A 28 0.88 -51.57 -13.86
N CYS A 29 0.40 -50.34 -14.00
CA CYS A 29 -0.03 -49.44 -12.99
C CYS A 29 -0.84 -50.15 -11.89
N GLU A 30 -0.20 -50.44 -10.76
CA GLU A 30 -0.96 -50.71 -9.55
C GLU A 30 -1.52 -49.39 -9.05
N GLY A 31 -2.84 -49.25 -9.15
CA GLY A 31 -3.59 -48.15 -8.63
C GLY A 31 -3.31 -47.98 -7.13
N VAL A 32 -2.95 -46.78 -6.75
CA VAL A 32 -2.90 -46.35 -5.35
C VAL A 32 -4.31 -46.56 -4.77
N ARG A 33 -4.53 -47.64 -4.04
CA ARG A 33 -5.75 -47.85 -3.26
C ARG A 33 -5.81 -46.78 -2.20
N PRO A 34 -6.91 -46.03 -2.04
CA PRO A 34 -7.04 -45.09 -0.93
C PRO A 34 -6.86 -45.86 0.37
N ALA A 35 -5.93 -45.39 1.21
CA ALA A 35 -5.66 -45.97 2.52
C ALA A 35 -6.98 -45.97 3.33
N ARG A 36 -7.51 -47.16 3.61
CA ARG A 36 -8.65 -47.33 4.52
C ARG A 36 -8.13 -47.01 5.92
N PHE A 37 -8.37 -45.78 6.36
CA PHE A 37 -8.10 -45.41 7.75
C PHE A 37 -8.96 -46.26 8.68
N SER A 38 -8.34 -47.12 9.49
CA SER A 38 -9.07 -47.92 10.46
C SER A 38 -9.61 -47.03 11.58
N ARG A 39 -10.80 -47.41 12.13
CA ARG A 39 -11.35 -46.72 13.33
C ARG A 39 -10.35 -46.59 14.46
N ARG A 40 -9.41 -47.53 14.59
CA ARG A 40 -8.36 -47.53 15.59
C ARG A 40 -7.27 -46.50 15.33
N TYR A 41 -6.98 -46.19 14.06
CA TYR A 41 -6.06 -45.09 13.66
C TYR A 41 -6.70 -43.73 13.95
N PHE A 42 -7.99 -43.57 13.59
CA PHE A 42 -8.76 -42.38 13.87
C PHE A 42 -8.88 -42.09 15.37
N MET A 43 -9.12 -43.11 16.21
CA MET A 43 -9.21 -42.97 17.69
C MET A 43 -7.86 -42.63 18.31
N LYS A 44 -6.74 -43.14 17.79
CA LYS A 44 -5.40 -42.76 18.25
C LYS A 44 -5.02 -41.34 17.90
N GLN A 45 -5.31 -40.90 16.67
CA GLN A 45 -5.04 -39.52 16.24
C GLN A 45 -6.04 -38.54 16.86
N GLY A 46 -7.31 -38.92 16.99
CA GLY A 46 -8.34 -38.12 17.66
C GLY A 46 -8.07 -37.94 19.17
N GLY A 47 -7.50 -38.97 19.83
CA GLY A 47 -7.06 -38.87 21.24
C GLY A 47 -5.90 -37.87 21.43
N ILE A 48 -4.97 -37.82 20.48
CA ILE A 48 -3.87 -36.85 20.49
C ILE A 48 -4.40 -35.42 20.21
N ALA A 49 -5.40 -35.29 19.33
CA ALA A 49 -6.04 -33.99 19.06
C ALA A 49 -6.84 -33.47 20.26
N LEU A 50 -7.47 -34.34 21.04
CA LEU A 50 -8.19 -33.97 22.28
C LEU A 50 -7.26 -33.56 23.42
N VAL A 51 -6.06 -34.13 23.51
CA VAL A 51 -5.04 -33.71 24.49
C VAL A 51 -4.37 -32.39 24.03
N GLY A 52 -4.26 -32.15 22.74
CA GLY A 52 -3.76 -30.90 22.17
C GLY A 52 -4.73 -29.69 22.32
N LEU A 53 -6.03 -29.97 22.54
CA LEU A 53 -7.05 -28.93 22.78
C LEU A 53 -7.05 -28.39 24.22
N SER A 54 -6.33 -29.01 25.13
CA SER A 54 -6.21 -28.55 26.54
C SER A 54 -5.02 -27.59 26.78
N THR A 55 -4.11 -27.47 25.79
CA THR A 55 -3.07 -26.43 25.78
C THR A 55 -3.46 -25.43 24.72
N VAL A 56 -3.96 -24.27 25.14
CA VAL A 56 -4.05 -23.11 24.25
C VAL A 56 -2.67 -22.95 23.61
N PRO A 57 -2.52 -22.99 22.29
CA PRO A 57 -1.21 -22.82 21.67
C PRO A 57 -0.51 -21.61 22.27
N ALA A 58 0.77 -21.71 22.55
CA ALA A 58 1.54 -20.64 23.23
C ALA A 58 1.38 -19.29 22.51
N PHE A 59 1.18 -19.32 21.18
CA PHE A 59 0.86 -18.18 20.35
C PHE A 59 -0.53 -17.56 20.69
N LEU A 60 -1.57 -18.39 20.90
CA LEU A 60 -2.90 -17.89 21.27
C LEU A 60 -2.89 -17.32 22.70
N GLN A 61 -2.10 -17.89 23.59
CA GLN A 61 -1.83 -17.29 24.92
C GLN A 61 -1.05 -15.98 24.77
N ARG A 62 -0.14 -15.88 23.81
CA ARG A 62 0.61 -14.66 23.49
C ARG A 62 -0.27 -13.58 22.85
N ALA A 63 -1.14 -13.96 21.89
CA ALA A 63 -2.09 -13.03 21.27
C ALA A 63 -3.19 -12.56 22.24
N ILE A 64 -3.55 -13.38 23.25
CA ILE A 64 -4.50 -13.00 24.31
C ILE A 64 -3.76 -12.29 25.47
N ALA A 65 -2.49 -12.60 25.71
CA ALA A 65 -1.65 -11.98 26.73
C ALA A 65 -0.91 -10.72 26.23
N SER A 66 -0.91 -10.44 24.91
CA SER A 66 -0.63 -9.10 24.43
C SER A 66 -1.74 -8.24 25.01
N THR A 67 -1.43 -7.52 26.08
CA THR A 67 -2.31 -6.53 26.71
C THR A 67 -2.95 -5.72 25.60
N PRO A 68 -4.29 -5.56 25.56
CA PRO A 68 -4.91 -4.65 24.60
C PRO A 68 -4.10 -3.38 24.64
N GLY A 69 -3.42 -3.05 23.53
CA GLY A 69 -2.34 -2.05 23.58
C GLY A 69 -2.92 -0.66 23.68
N ALA A 70 -3.29 -0.25 24.86
CA ALA A 70 -3.41 1.18 25.14
C ALA A 70 -2.05 1.80 24.77
N GLY A 71 -1.97 2.46 23.59
CA GLY A 71 -0.81 3.23 23.16
C GLY A 71 0.15 2.58 22.18
N LYS A 72 -0.18 1.47 21.49
CA LYS A 72 0.64 1.02 20.34
C LYS A 72 0.47 2.00 19.18
N LYS A 73 1.57 2.59 18.73
CA LYS A 73 1.57 3.50 17.59
C LYS A 73 1.41 2.73 16.28
N GLN A 74 0.60 3.26 15.38
CA GLN A 74 0.20 2.62 14.14
C GLN A 74 0.44 3.55 12.95
N LEU A 75 0.96 2.99 11.85
CA LEU A 75 1.22 3.70 10.61
C LEU A 75 0.36 3.12 9.48
N VAL A 76 -0.37 3.99 8.79
CA VAL A 76 -1.10 3.65 7.56
C VAL A 76 -0.44 4.36 6.39
N VAL A 77 0.04 3.60 5.41
CA VAL A 77 0.66 4.14 4.19
C VAL A 77 -0.30 3.97 3.02
N LEU A 78 -0.66 5.06 2.37
CA LEU A 78 -1.43 5.06 1.12
C LEU A 78 -0.49 5.39 -0.04
N PHE A 79 -0.33 4.48 -0.98
CA PHE A 79 0.47 4.71 -2.17
C PHE A 79 -0.42 5.04 -3.37
N GLN A 80 -0.32 6.26 -3.89
CA GLN A 80 -1.06 6.77 -5.04
C GLN A 80 -0.33 6.37 -6.33
N ARG A 81 -0.69 5.20 -6.88
CA ARG A 81 -0.04 4.64 -8.08
C ARG A 81 -0.45 5.38 -9.35
N GLY A 82 0.52 5.88 -10.07
CA GLY A 82 0.33 6.57 -11.36
C GLY A 82 0.74 8.03 -11.34
N ALA A 83 1.57 8.46 -10.38
CA ALA A 83 2.08 9.82 -10.31
C ALA A 83 0.97 10.88 -10.15
N ALA A 84 0.49 11.04 -8.94
CA ALA A 84 -0.51 12.04 -8.60
C ALA A 84 -0.04 13.46 -8.92
N ASP A 85 -0.95 14.32 -9.37
CA ASP A 85 -0.61 15.71 -9.72
C ASP A 85 -0.58 16.63 -8.49
N GLY A 86 0.57 16.69 -7.83
CA GLY A 86 0.78 17.49 -6.62
C GLY A 86 0.42 18.96 -6.76
N LEU A 87 0.61 19.57 -7.94
CA LEU A 87 0.30 20.98 -8.18
C LEU A 87 -1.21 21.27 -8.24
N ASN A 88 -2.03 20.30 -8.67
CA ASN A 88 -3.49 20.43 -8.63
C ASN A 88 -4.11 19.83 -7.37
N ILE A 89 -3.36 19.08 -6.57
CA ILE A 89 -3.77 18.56 -5.24
C ILE A 89 -3.60 19.62 -4.17
N VAL A 90 -2.35 20.13 -4.02
CA VAL A 90 -2.00 21.24 -3.12
C VAL A 90 -1.62 22.43 -4.00
N VAL A 91 -2.61 23.26 -4.28
CA VAL A 91 -2.59 24.28 -5.31
C VAL A 91 -1.79 25.49 -4.86
N PRO A 92 -0.68 25.85 -5.52
CA PRO A 92 0.06 27.06 -5.22
C PRO A 92 -0.64 28.26 -5.88
N PHE A 93 -1.84 28.63 -5.41
CA PHE A 93 -2.66 29.66 -6.03
C PHE A 93 -2.03 31.06 -5.96
N GLY A 94 -1.10 31.28 -5.02
CA GLY A 94 -0.31 32.50 -4.94
C GLY A 94 0.83 32.59 -5.95
N GLU A 95 1.08 31.56 -6.76
CA GLU A 95 2.13 31.47 -7.77
C GLU A 95 1.58 31.82 -9.17
N PRO A 96 1.90 32.99 -9.75
CA PRO A 96 1.35 33.39 -11.05
C PRO A 96 1.69 32.43 -12.20
N ASN A 97 2.88 31.81 -12.15
CA ASN A 97 3.32 30.86 -13.17
C ASN A 97 2.48 29.58 -13.19
N TYR A 98 1.83 29.21 -12.08
CA TYR A 98 0.90 28.08 -12.03
C TYR A 98 -0.21 28.23 -13.08
N TYR A 99 -0.82 29.43 -13.18
CA TYR A 99 -1.89 29.71 -14.16
C TYR A 99 -1.35 29.82 -15.58
N ARG A 100 -0.15 30.38 -15.76
CA ARG A 100 0.50 30.48 -17.09
C ARG A 100 0.81 29.10 -17.65
N LEU A 101 1.25 28.17 -16.80
CA LEU A 101 1.64 26.81 -17.19
C LEU A 101 0.44 25.89 -17.39
N ARG A 102 -0.70 26.17 -16.75
CA ARG A 102 -1.89 25.32 -16.72
C ARG A 102 -3.17 26.07 -17.14
N PRO A 103 -3.22 26.67 -18.33
CA PRO A 103 -4.33 27.55 -18.74
C PRO A 103 -5.69 26.85 -18.78
N THR A 104 -5.77 25.51 -18.91
CA THR A 104 -7.03 24.77 -19.02
C THR A 104 -7.35 23.87 -17.80
N ILE A 105 -6.34 23.48 -17.01
CA ILE A 105 -6.53 22.58 -15.87
C ILE A 105 -6.24 23.23 -14.51
N ALA A 106 -5.76 24.49 -14.48
CA ALA A 106 -5.51 25.19 -13.24
C ALA A 106 -6.78 25.29 -12.37
N ILE A 107 -6.61 25.10 -11.08
CA ILE A 107 -7.68 25.32 -10.10
C ILE A 107 -7.78 26.83 -9.83
N PRO A 108 -8.97 27.45 -9.97
CA PRO A 108 -9.13 28.88 -9.76
C PRO A 108 -8.70 29.33 -8.34
N GLN A 109 -8.26 30.59 -8.24
CA GLN A 109 -7.91 31.18 -6.95
C GLN A 109 -9.10 31.17 -5.98
N PRO A 110 -8.83 31.11 -4.68
CA PRO A 110 -9.87 31.20 -3.65
C PRO A 110 -10.77 32.40 -3.84
N ARG A 111 -12.08 32.19 -3.74
CA ARG A 111 -13.08 33.25 -3.80
C ARG A 111 -14.19 33.00 -2.80
N ARG A 112 -14.76 34.07 -2.25
CA ARG A 112 -15.84 33.97 -1.26
C ARG A 112 -17.02 33.16 -1.81
N GLY A 113 -17.38 32.05 -1.15
CA GLY A 113 -18.50 31.19 -1.55
C GLY A 113 -18.28 30.37 -2.82
N GLY A 114 -17.05 30.33 -3.37
CA GLY A 114 -16.72 29.56 -4.58
C GLY A 114 -16.44 28.09 -4.23
N ALA A 115 -17.43 27.21 -4.46
CA ALA A 115 -17.25 25.77 -4.30
C ALA A 115 -16.34 25.14 -5.37
N ASP A 116 -16.00 25.91 -6.41
CA ASP A 116 -15.22 25.50 -7.58
C ASP A 116 -13.88 26.26 -7.66
N ALA A 117 -13.28 26.53 -6.51
CA ALA A 117 -12.00 27.21 -6.38
C ALA A 117 -11.13 26.54 -5.32
N ALA A 118 -9.83 26.82 -5.32
CA ALA A 118 -8.91 26.34 -4.31
C ALA A 118 -9.39 26.73 -2.91
N LEU A 119 -9.26 25.81 -1.96
CA LEU A 119 -9.60 26.03 -0.55
C LEU A 119 -8.37 26.57 0.16
N ASP A 120 -8.38 27.87 0.43
CA ASP A 120 -7.25 28.59 1.04
C ASP A 120 -6.80 27.96 2.36
N LEU A 121 -5.49 27.75 2.49
CA LEU A 121 -4.84 27.19 3.66
C LEU A 121 -4.00 28.24 4.41
N ASP A 122 -3.24 29.06 3.70
CA ASP A 122 -2.24 29.97 4.28
C ASP A 122 -2.02 31.26 3.46
N GLY A 123 -2.86 31.57 2.48
CA GLY A 123 -2.76 32.74 1.60
C GLY A 123 -1.86 32.51 0.39
N PHE A 124 -1.20 31.37 0.25
CA PHE A 124 -0.37 30.99 -0.90
C PHE A 124 -0.75 29.61 -1.46
N PHE A 125 -0.93 28.63 -0.56
CA PHE A 125 -1.37 27.30 -0.91
C PHE A 125 -2.86 27.07 -0.61
N GLY A 126 -3.51 26.26 -1.40
CA GLY A 126 -4.88 25.81 -1.17
C GLY A 126 -5.04 24.32 -1.50
N LEU A 127 -6.07 23.69 -0.96
CA LEU A 127 -6.45 22.35 -1.38
C LEU A 127 -7.37 22.41 -2.60
N HIS A 128 -7.26 21.38 -3.45
CA HIS A 128 -8.25 21.14 -4.49
C HIS A 128 -9.66 21.08 -3.88
N PRO A 129 -10.71 21.69 -4.49
CA PRO A 129 -12.05 21.75 -3.89
C PRO A 129 -12.67 20.39 -3.57
N SER A 130 -12.32 19.33 -4.30
CA SER A 130 -12.75 17.94 -3.97
C SER A 130 -12.21 17.42 -2.64
N LEU A 131 -11.19 18.06 -2.06
CA LEU A 131 -10.61 17.73 -0.76
C LEU A 131 -11.24 18.53 0.40
N ALA A 132 -12.37 19.20 0.18
CA ALA A 132 -13.06 19.96 1.21
C ALA A 132 -13.26 19.22 2.55
N PRO A 133 -13.52 17.89 2.59
CA PRO A 133 -13.62 17.15 3.86
C PRO A 133 -12.34 17.17 4.71
N LEU A 134 -11.18 17.48 4.15
CA LEU A 134 -9.90 17.54 4.87
C LEU A 134 -9.59 18.92 5.47
N VAL A 135 -10.27 19.98 5.03
CA VAL A 135 -10.03 21.34 5.54
C VAL A 135 -10.22 21.45 7.07
N PRO A 136 -11.29 20.87 7.67
CA PRO A 136 -11.45 20.90 9.12
C PRO A 136 -10.29 20.20 9.87
N LEU A 137 -9.69 19.17 9.28
CA LEU A 137 -8.54 18.46 9.86
C LEU A 137 -7.28 19.32 9.82
N PHE A 138 -7.07 20.04 8.72
CA PHE A 138 -6.00 21.02 8.60
C PHE A 138 -6.16 22.13 9.65
N GLN A 139 -7.34 22.73 9.77
CA GLN A 139 -7.63 23.79 10.74
C GLN A 139 -7.47 23.34 12.21
N LYS A 140 -7.69 22.06 12.49
CA LYS A 140 -7.48 21.45 13.81
C LYS A 140 -6.04 20.98 14.07
N ASN A 141 -5.10 21.29 13.17
CA ASN A 141 -3.72 20.83 13.23
C ASN A 141 -3.56 19.30 13.24
N GLN A 142 -4.45 18.59 12.55
CA GLN A 142 -4.47 17.13 12.41
C GLN A 142 -4.10 16.65 11.00
N LEU A 143 -3.84 17.58 10.09
CA LEU A 143 -3.33 17.34 8.73
C LEU A 143 -2.16 18.28 8.47
N ALA A 144 -1.02 17.72 8.09
CA ALA A 144 0.12 18.40 7.53
C ALA A 144 0.27 18.05 6.05
N LEU A 145 0.67 18.99 5.24
CA LEU A 145 0.95 18.83 3.82
C LEU A 145 2.43 19.09 3.58
N VAL A 146 3.12 18.22 2.86
CA VAL A 146 4.52 18.45 2.48
C VAL A 146 4.58 18.62 0.99
N HIS A 147 4.94 19.82 0.51
CA HIS A 147 5.02 20.13 -0.91
C HIS A 147 6.47 19.96 -1.42
N ALA A 148 6.61 19.86 -2.74
CA ALA A 148 7.91 19.66 -3.40
C ALA A 148 8.69 18.46 -2.80
N ALA A 149 7.97 17.38 -2.46
CA ALA A 149 8.48 16.17 -1.84
C ALA A 149 8.52 15.00 -2.83
N GLY A 150 9.45 14.06 -2.65
CA GLY A 150 9.52 12.85 -3.49
C GLY A 150 10.87 12.17 -3.44
N SER A 151 11.16 11.34 -4.43
CA SER A 151 12.44 10.68 -4.62
C SER A 151 13.49 11.62 -5.24
N PRO A 152 14.75 11.59 -4.82
CA PRO A 152 15.82 12.33 -5.50
C PRO A 152 16.21 11.70 -6.85
N ASP A 153 15.78 10.49 -7.15
CA ASP A 153 15.98 9.89 -8.46
C ASP A 153 15.07 10.55 -9.50
N THR A 154 15.59 10.80 -10.69
CA THR A 154 14.90 11.55 -11.76
C THR A 154 14.23 10.65 -12.79
N THR A 155 14.14 9.34 -12.53
CA THR A 155 13.43 8.42 -13.43
C THR A 155 11.96 8.82 -13.57
N ARG A 156 11.44 8.68 -14.78
CA ARG A 156 10.02 8.87 -15.10
C ARG A 156 9.35 7.55 -15.49
N SER A 157 10.01 6.42 -15.17
CA SER A 157 9.46 5.08 -15.29
C SER A 157 8.69 4.74 -14.02
N HIS A 158 7.40 4.47 -14.10
CA HIS A 158 6.61 4.04 -12.95
C HIS A 158 7.22 2.83 -12.25
N PHE A 159 7.71 1.85 -13.02
CA PHE A 159 8.29 0.64 -12.45
C PHE A 159 9.53 0.94 -11.59
N ASP A 160 10.46 1.72 -12.13
CA ASP A 160 11.69 2.05 -11.42
C ASP A 160 11.41 2.96 -10.22
N ALA A 161 10.59 4.01 -10.43
CA ALA A 161 10.28 4.97 -9.36
C ALA A 161 9.48 4.35 -8.21
N GLN A 162 8.53 3.45 -8.51
CA GLN A 162 7.81 2.71 -7.47
C GLN A 162 8.74 1.80 -6.69
N ASP A 163 9.64 1.08 -7.37
CA ASP A 163 10.65 0.25 -6.71
C ASP A 163 11.56 1.10 -5.78
N TYR A 164 12.03 2.26 -6.23
CA TYR A 164 12.87 3.16 -5.44
C TYR A 164 12.14 3.77 -4.23
N MET A 165 10.88 4.14 -4.41
CA MET A 165 10.06 4.65 -3.31
C MET A 165 9.76 3.56 -2.28
N GLU A 166 9.56 2.35 -2.70
CA GLU A 166 9.23 1.22 -1.83
C GLU A 166 10.46 0.54 -1.21
N SER A 167 11.57 0.48 -1.93
CA SER A 167 12.83 0.01 -1.36
C SER A 167 13.48 1.06 -0.44
N GLY A 168 13.15 2.35 -0.61
CA GLY A 168 13.79 3.45 0.13
C GLY A 168 15.23 3.72 -0.31
N THR A 169 15.64 3.19 -1.46
CA THR A 169 17.00 3.32 -2.02
C THR A 169 16.97 3.87 -3.46
N PRO A 170 16.64 5.16 -3.64
CA PRO A 170 16.58 5.79 -4.95
C PRO A 170 17.83 5.53 -5.80
N GLY A 171 17.61 5.14 -7.06
CA GLY A 171 18.70 4.83 -8.01
C GLY A 171 19.36 3.45 -7.82
N VAL A 172 18.97 2.65 -6.82
CA VAL A 172 19.58 1.34 -6.52
C VAL A 172 18.56 0.22 -6.74
N LYS A 173 18.76 -0.59 -7.79
CA LYS A 173 17.89 -1.73 -8.12
C LYS A 173 18.21 -3.03 -7.38
N ALA A 174 19.34 -3.10 -6.71
CA ALA A 174 19.82 -4.32 -6.05
C ALA A 174 19.26 -4.53 -4.63
N THR A 175 18.45 -3.63 -4.13
CA THR A 175 17.87 -3.75 -2.79
C THR A 175 16.74 -4.77 -2.85
N GLU A 176 16.81 -5.86 -2.08
CA GLU A 176 15.86 -6.97 -2.17
C GLU A 176 14.61 -6.78 -1.27
N ASP A 177 14.71 -5.96 -0.23
CA ASP A 177 13.67 -5.73 0.78
C ASP A 177 13.12 -4.29 0.75
N GLY A 178 11.99 -4.08 1.41
CA GLY A 178 11.33 -2.80 1.52
C GLY A 178 11.70 -2.02 2.79
N TRP A 179 11.59 -0.70 2.76
CA TRP A 179 11.96 0.11 3.92
C TRP A 179 11.04 -0.10 5.13
N LEU A 180 9.76 -0.44 4.94
CA LEU A 180 8.85 -0.77 6.04
C LEU A 180 9.20 -2.11 6.70
N ASP A 181 9.57 -3.13 5.90
CA ASP A 181 10.04 -4.39 6.44
C ASP A 181 11.30 -4.18 7.28
N ARG A 182 12.30 -3.45 6.75
CA ARG A 182 13.51 -3.12 7.51
C ARG A 182 13.21 -2.34 8.78
N ALA A 183 12.28 -1.36 8.71
CA ALA A 183 11.89 -0.60 9.89
C ALA A 183 11.30 -1.49 10.98
N LEU A 184 10.39 -2.38 10.63
CA LEU A 184 9.80 -3.35 11.56
C LEU A 184 10.84 -4.32 12.12
N GLY A 185 11.84 -4.72 11.33
CA GLY A 185 12.95 -5.56 11.78
C GLY A 185 13.84 -4.89 12.84
N THR A 186 13.85 -3.55 12.90
CA THR A 186 14.62 -2.80 13.93
C THR A 186 13.86 -2.61 15.24
N ILE A 187 12.55 -2.86 15.27
CA ILE A 187 11.71 -2.80 16.46
C ILE A 187 11.54 -4.22 17.00
N PRO A 188 12.35 -4.67 17.98
CA PRO A 188 12.25 -6.02 18.52
C PRO A 188 10.90 -6.21 19.21
N GLU A 189 10.21 -7.28 18.88
CA GLU A 189 9.01 -7.69 19.59
C GLU A 189 9.08 -9.21 19.80
N GLU A 190 9.31 -9.67 21.03
CA GLU A 190 9.42 -11.10 21.38
C GLU A 190 8.13 -11.88 21.05
N ASN A 191 7.01 -11.18 20.90
CA ASN A 191 5.69 -11.75 20.64
C ASN A 191 4.94 -10.96 19.55
N ALA A 192 5.59 -10.71 18.42
CA ALA A 192 4.96 -10.00 17.30
C ALA A 192 3.67 -10.70 16.85
N SER A 193 2.61 -9.91 16.64
CA SER A 193 1.39 -10.41 16.02
C SER A 193 1.68 -10.81 14.56
N PRO A 194 1.09 -11.90 14.04
CA PRO A 194 1.16 -12.21 12.62
C PRO A 194 0.52 -11.11 11.75
N PHE A 195 -0.27 -10.21 12.34
CA PHE A 195 -0.87 -9.04 11.71
C PHE A 195 -0.08 -7.76 11.92
N ARG A 196 1.15 -7.85 12.40
CA ARG A 196 1.99 -6.69 12.65
C ARG A 196 2.09 -5.76 11.44
N ALA A 197 2.19 -6.34 10.24
CA ALA A 197 2.21 -5.62 8.98
C ALA A 197 1.21 -6.23 7.98
N VAL A 198 0.27 -5.43 7.47
CA VAL A 198 -0.75 -5.90 6.54
C VAL A 198 -0.90 -4.96 5.35
N ALA A 199 -0.86 -5.53 4.14
CA ALA A 199 -1.24 -4.87 2.90
C ALA A 199 -2.68 -5.20 2.52
N MET A 200 -3.51 -4.18 2.27
CA MET A 200 -4.88 -4.34 1.78
C MET A 200 -4.89 -4.52 0.26
N GLY A 201 -4.56 -5.71 -0.19
CA GLY A 201 -4.47 -6.04 -1.62
C GLY A 201 -4.14 -7.50 -1.86
N PRO A 202 -4.20 -7.96 -3.13
CA PRO A 202 -3.92 -9.36 -3.49
C PRO A 202 -2.44 -9.73 -3.40
N ASN A 203 -1.55 -8.75 -3.45
CA ASN A 203 -0.10 -8.95 -3.47
C ASN A 203 0.57 -8.15 -2.36
N LEU A 204 1.68 -8.66 -1.85
CA LEU A 204 2.52 -7.93 -0.91
C LEU A 204 3.33 -6.87 -1.68
N PRO A 205 3.17 -5.55 -1.36
CA PRO A 205 3.93 -4.50 -1.99
C PRO A 205 5.42 -4.63 -1.64
N ARG A 206 6.29 -4.14 -2.52
CA ARG A 206 7.74 -4.14 -2.33
C ARG A 206 8.15 -3.56 -0.97
N MET A 207 7.47 -2.52 -0.53
CA MET A 207 7.71 -1.83 0.75
C MET A 207 7.65 -2.75 1.97
N LEU A 208 6.85 -3.82 1.91
CA LEU A 208 6.65 -4.80 2.98
C LEU A 208 7.30 -6.16 2.69
N GLN A 209 8.02 -6.31 1.57
CA GLN A 209 8.77 -7.53 1.29
C GLN A 209 10.08 -7.55 2.09
N GLY A 210 10.38 -8.70 2.68
CA GLY A 210 11.59 -8.94 3.48
C GLY A 210 11.40 -10.07 4.48
N SER A 211 11.98 -9.96 5.65
CA SER A 211 12.07 -11.04 6.64
C SER A 211 11.06 -10.97 7.79
N THR A 212 10.31 -9.87 7.92
CA THR A 212 9.44 -9.64 9.10
C THR A 212 8.05 -10.28 9.02
N GLY A 213 7.69 -10.87 7.87
CA GLY A 213 6.48 -11.68 7.75
C GLY A 213 5.18 -10.87 7.60
N ALA A 214 5.14 -9.91 6.68
CA ALA A 214 3.93 -9.15 6.37
C ALA A 214 2.87 -9.99 5.63
N LEU A 215 1.60 -9.65 5.78
CA LEU A 215 0.47 -10.33 5.14
C LEU A 215 -0.18 -9.46 4.06
N ALA A 216 -0.60 -10.09 2.96
CA ALA A 216 -1.46 -9.47 1.96
C ALA A 216 -2.91 -9.96 2.12
N ILE A 217 -3.85 -9.06 2.35
CA ILE A 217 -5.26 -9.37 2.58
C ILE A 217 -6.11 -8.60 1.57
N PRO A 218 -6.66 -9.25 0.54
CA PRO A 218 -7.46 -8.57 -0.49
C PRO A 218 -8.77 -8.00 0.06
N ASP A 219 -9.47 -8.76 0.90
CA ASP A 219 -10.75 -8.37 1.48
C ASP A 219 -11.03 -9.19 2.76
N LEU A 220 -11.17 -8.50 3.91
CA LEU A 220 -11.50 -9.15 5.19
C LEU A 220 -12.84 -9.91 5.16
N ARG A 221 -13.78 -9.48 4.32
CA ARG A 221 -15.10 -10.12 4.21
C ARG A 221 -15.05 -11.50 3.57
N GLN A 222 -14.06 -11.77 2.73
CA GLN A 222 -13.87 -13.05 2.05
C GLN A 222 -13.38 -14.15 2.99
N PHE A 223 -12.86 -13.81 4.16
CA PHE A 223 -12.50 -14.78 5.20
C PHE A 223 -13.71 -15.35 5.95
N LYS A 224 -14.91 -14.79 5.75
CA LYS A 224 -16.16 -15.41 6.19
C LYS A 224 -16.59 -16.46 5.18
N VAL A 225 -16.13 -17.71 5.33
CA VAL A 225 -16.73 -18.84 4.63
C VAL A 225 -18.12 -19.06 5.25
N GLN A 226 -19.15 -18.47 4.64
CA GLN A 226 -20.54 -18.86 4.90
C GLN A 226 -20.76 -20.22 4.23
N ALA A 227 -20.40 -21.29 4.93
CA ALA A 227 -20.78 -22.62 4.49
C ALA A 227 -22.28 -22.82 4.80
N GLN A 228 -23.07 -23.05 3.78
CA GLN A 228 -24.48 -23.39 3.91
C GLN A 228 -24.70 -24.73 4.64
N SER A 229 -23.63 -25.51 4.84
CA SER A 229 -23.63 -26.71 5.70
C SER A 229 -22.23 -27.00 6.25
N PRO A 230 -22.12 -27.69 7.43
CA PRO A 230 -20.82 -28.09 8.00
C PRO A 230 -19.96 -28.98 7.08
N ALA A 231 -20.58 -29.76 6.19
CA ALA A 231 -19.90 -30.61 5.22
C ALA A 231 -19.28 -29.82 4.06
N MET A 232 -19.95 -28.74 3.61
CA MET A 232 -19.40 -27.83 2.61
C MET A 232 -18.32 -26.92 3.21
N ALA A 233 -18.38 -26.61 4.50
CA ALA A 233 -17.35 -25.86 5.20
C ALA A 233 -16.00 -26.56 5.12
N SER A 234 -15.94 -27.87 5.34
CA SER A 234 -14.70 -28.66 5.29
C SER A 234 -14.11 -28.79 3.88
N VAL A 235 -14.96 -28.86 2.85
CA VAL A 235 -14.53 -28.94 1.42
C VAL A 235 -14.08 -27.57 0.91
N ALA A 236 -14.79 -26.50 1.27
CA ALA A 236 -14.38 -25.13 0.95
C ALA A 236 -13.09 -24.75 1.70
N GLN A 237 -12.94 -25.24 2.93
CA GLN A 237 -11.74 -25.05 3.76
C GLN A 237 -10.52 -25.73 3.12
N GLY A 238 -10.62 -26.99 2.70
CA GLY A 238 -9.54 -27.71 2.02
C GLY A 238 -9.18 -27.14 0.64
N GLY A 239 -10.19 -26.64 -0.11
CA GLY A 239 -9.98 -25.97 -1.40
C GLY A 239 -9.32 -24.59 -1.24
N PHE A 240 -9.69 -23.85 -0.19
CA PHE A 240 -9.12 -22.56 0.13
C PHE A 240 -7.69 -22.68 0.69
N GLU A 241 -7.45 -23.67 1.53
CA GLU A 241 -6.11 -24.03 2.03
C GLU A 241 -5.18 -24.44 0.87
N ALA A 242 -5.66 -25.20 -0.11
CA ALA A 242 -4.89 -25.59 -1.30
C ALA A 242 -4.62 -24.40 -2.24
N MET A 243 -5.58 -23.49 -2.40
CA MET A 243 -5.43 -22.30 -3.24
C MET A 243 -4.52 -21.25 -2.59
N TYR A 244 -4.60 -21.12 -1.27
CA TYR A 244 -3.75 -20.24 -0.50
C TYR A 244 -2.31 -20.79 -0.38
N ALA A 245 -2.15 -22.10 -0.22
CA ALA A 245 -0.84 -22.74 -0.23
C ALA A 245 -0.11 -22.52 -1.57
N GLN A 246 -0.81 -22.52 -2.71
CA GLN A 246 -0.21 -22.19 -4.01
C GLN A 246 0.18 -20.73 -4.14
N THR A 247 -0.55 -19.80 -3.52
CA THR A 247 -0.25 -18.36 -3.54
C THR A 247 0.83 -17.99 -2.51
N VAL A 248 0.83 -18.70 -1.40
CA VAL A 248 1.73 -18.53 -0.25
C VAL A 248 3.13 -19.09 -0.51
N ASP A 249 3.26 -20.13 -1.34
CA ASP A 249 4.57 -20.73 -1.70
C ASP A 249 5.52 -19.74 -2.42
N HIS A 250 4.98 -18.63 -2.94
CA HIS A 250 5.78 -17.56 -3.56
C HIS A 250 5.92 -16.29 -2.71
N ALA A 251 5.15 -16.11 -1.64
CA ALA A 251 5.10 -14.87 -0.86
C ALA A 251 5.41 -15.01 0.64
N LEU A 252 5.40 -16.22 1.19
CA LEU A 252 5.62 -16.46 2.61
C LEU A 252 6.77 -17.46 2.80
N HIS A 253 7.97 -16.94 3.04
CA HIS A 253 9.07 -17.71 3.65
C HIS A 253 8.93 -17.82 5.17
N GLY A 254 7.70 -17.75 5.69
CA GLY A 254 7.36 -18.03 7.08
C GLY A 254 6.81 -19.45 7.23
N THR A 255 7.03 -20.09 8.36
CA THR A 255 6.57 -21.44 8.65
C THR A 255 5.04 -21.54 8.43
N GLY A 256 4.58 -22.53 7.66
CA GLY A 256 3.17 -22.68 7.28
C GLY A 256 2.17 -22.73 8.45
N THR A 257 2.63 -23.02 9.66
CA THR A 257 1.86 -23.02 10.90
C THR A 257 1.39 -21.62 11.30
N GLU A 258 2.24 -20.61 11.20
CA GLU A 258 1.91 -19.21 11.56
C GLU A 258 0.87 -18.62 10.63
N THR A 259 0.89 -19.00 9.36
CA THR A 259 -0.10 -18.57 8.37
C THR A 259 -1.49 -19.13 8.65
N PHE A 260 -1.58 -20.42 9.03
CA PHE A 260 -2.88 -21.04 9.38
C PHE A 260 -3.46 -20.45 10.67
N GLU A 261 -2.63 -20.13 11.64
CA GLU A 261 -3.04 -19.48 12.88
C GLU A 261 -3.53 -18.05 12.62
N ALA A 262 -2.88 -17.30 11.72
CA ALA A 262 -3.32 -15.99 11.29
C ALA A 262 -4.70 -16.05 10.59
N ILE A 263 -4.90 -17.01 9.70
CA ILE A 263 -6.18 -17.22 9.02
C ILE A 263 -7.29 -17.55 10.02
N ASP A 264 -7.05 -18.42 10.98
CA ASP A 264 -8.03 -18.76 12.02
C ASP A 264 -8.35 -17.59 12.93
N MET A 265 -7.39 -16.72 13.19
CA MET A 265 -7.58 -15.49 13.96
C MET A 265 -8.41 -14.46 13.16
N LEU A 266 -8.14 -14.27 11.87
CA LEU A 266 -8.96 -13.43 10.98
C LEU A 266 -10.40 -13.92 10.86
N ARG A 267 -10.59 -15.25 10.83
CA ARG A 267 -11.95 -15.85 10.83
C ARG A 267 -12.73 -15.55 12.10
N LYS A 268 -12.05 -15.34 13.23
CA LYS A 268 -12.67 -14.97 14.51
C LYS A 268 -12.99 -13.47 14.58
N ILE A 269 -12.35 -12.64 13.75
CA ILE A 269 -12.72 -11.22 13.64
C ILE A 269 -14.08 -11.13 12.97
N ASP A 270 -15.10 -10.94 13.77
CA ASP A 270 -16.43 -10.61 13.25
C ASP A 270 -16.46 -9.15 12.83
N VAL A 271 -16.19 -8.89 11.54
CA VAL A 271 -16.21 -7.51 10.98
C VAL A 271 -17.50 -6.75 11.25
N THR A 272 -18.61 -7.46 11.54
CA THR A 272 -19.90 -6.84 11.89
C THR A 272 -19.91 -6.26 13.30
N LYS A 273 -18.95 -6.64 14.15
CA LYS A 273 -18.81 -6.09 15.51
C LYS A 273 -18.10 -4.74 15.54
N PHE A 274 -17.50 -4.34 14.40
CA PHE A 274 -16.77 -3.09 14.28
C PHE A 274 -17.37 -2.20 13.17
N PRO A 275 -18.65 -1.79 13.30
CA PRO A 275 -19.25 -0.86 12.35
C PRO A 275 -18.51 0.49 12.39
N PRO A 276 -18.66 1.34 11.37
CA PRO A 276 -18.20 2.72 11.45
C PRO A 276 -18.78 3.43 12.68
N GLU A 277 -17.90 4.08 13.43
CA GLU A 277 -18.25 4.84 14.66
C GLU A 277 -18.32 6.34 14.36
N ASN A 278 -18.77 7.13 15.31
CA ASN A 278 -18.82 8.60 15.27
C ASN A 278 -19.53 9.18 14.03
N GLY A 279 -20.44 8.41 13.40
CA GLY A 279 -21.14 8.83 12.18
C GLY A 279 -20.27 8.83 10.92
N ALA A 280 -19.15 8.11 10.91
CA ALA A 280 -18.29 7.99 9.74
C ALA A 280 -19.04 7.29 8.59
N ASP A 281 -18.94 7.88 7.38
CA ASP A 281 -19.51 7.36 6.14
C ASP A 281 -18.44 7.22 5.09
N TYR A 282 -18.03 5.97 4.81
CA TYR A 282 -17.01 5.67 3.83
C TYR A 282 -17.59 5.64 2.42
N PRO A 283 -16.94 6.28 1.43
CA PRO A 283 -17.37 6.18 0.04
C PRO A 283 -17.28 4.72 -0.44
N LYS A 284 -18.17 4.37 -1.38
CA LYS A 284 -18.28 3.00 -1.93
C LYS A 284 -17.16 2.62 -2.90
N GLY A 285 -16.26 3.54 -3.21
CA GLY A 285 -15.10 3.30 -4.07
C GLY A 285 -14.05 2.40 -3.40
N GLN A 286 -13.01 2.05 -4.14
CA GLN A 286 -11.99 1.11 -3.68
C GLN A 286 -11.23 1.61 -2.45
N VAL A 287 -10.86 2.90 -2.43
CA VAL A 287 -10.11 3.49 -1.32
C VAL A 287 -10.96 3.51 -0.05
N GLY A 288 -12.23 3.93 -0.16
CA GLY A 288 -13.17 3.94 0.96
C GLY A 288 -13.39 2.55 1.56
N GLN A 289 -13.60 1.54 0.73
CA GLN A 289 -13.77 0.16 1.19
C GLN A 289 -12.52 -0.39 1.88
N LYS A 290 -11.32 -0.11 1.35
CA LYS A 290 -10.05 -0.53 1.96
C LYS A 290 -9.82 0.17 3.30
N LEU A 291 -10.05 1.49 3.38
CA LEU A 291 -9.88 2.23 4.64
C LEU A 291 -10.92 1.82 5.70
N GLN A 292 -12.14 1.47 5.29
CA GLN A 292 -13.13 0.90 6.21
C GLN A 292 -12.65 -0.44 6.79
N GLN A 293 -12.03 -1.30 6.00
CA GLN A 293 -11.47 -2.57 6.48
C GLN A 293 -10.25 -2.34 7.38
N ILE A 294 -9.41 -1.37 7.07
CA ILE A 294 -8.34 -0.91 7.94
C ILE A 294 -8.88 -0.47 9.30
N ALA A 295 -9.95 0.32 9.31
CA ALA A 295 -10.61 0.73 10.55
C ALA A 295 -11.07 -0.46 11.40
N VAL A 296 -11.61 -1.51 10.77
CA VAL A 296 -11.96 -2.76 11.46
C VAL A 296 -10.73 -3.40 12.11
N MET A 297 -9.60 -3.50 11.39
CA MET A 297 -8.37 -4.10 11.93
C MET A 297 -7.80 -3.29 13.10
N LEU A 298 -7.81 -1.97 12.98
CA LEU A 298 -7.35 -1.05 14.03
C LEU A 298 -8.24 -1.14 15.29
N LYS A 299 -9.56 -1.25 15.11
CA LYS A 299 -10.51 -1.41 16.23
C LYS A 299 -10.49 -2.78 16.87
N ALA A 300 -10.16 -3.82 16.10
CA ALA A 300 -10.05 -5.20 16.58
C ALA A 300 -8.83 -5.45 17.48
N ASP A 301 -7.89 -4.52 17.53
CA ASP A 301 -6.68 -4.55 18.38
C ASP A 301 -5.90 -5.89 18.28
N ILE A 302 -5.67 -6.31 17.04
CA ILE A 302 -5.00 -7.59 16.71
C ILE A 302 -3.47 -7.47 16.62
N GLY A 303 -2.91 -6.40 17.15
CA GLY A 303 -1.47 -6.15 17.16
C GLY A 303 -0.91 -5.62 15.84
N VAL A 304 -1.73 -4.91 15.06
CA VAL A 304 -1.30 -4.23 13.84
C VAL A 304 -0.44 -3.01 14.20
N GLU A 305 0.71 -2.87 13.55
CA GLU A 305 1.59 -1.70 13.63
C GLU A 305 1.64 -0.94 12.31
N VAL A 306 1.63 -1.67 11.17
CA VAL A 306 1.71 -1.08 9.84
C VAL A 306 0.61 -1.62 8.93
N LEU A 307 -0.06 -0.69 8.23
CA LEU A 307 -1.06 -0.99 7.22
C LEU A 307 -0.70 -0.29 5.90
N PHE A 308 -0.84 -1.00 4.81
CA PHE A 308 -0.54 -0.47 3.48
C PHE A 308 -1.75 -0.56 2.55
N VAL A 309 -1.96 0.48 1.74
CA VAL A 309 -3.04 0.55 0.73
C VAL A 309 -2.52 1.08 -0.59
N ASP A 310 -2.74 0.34 -1.66
CA ASP A 310 -2.58 0.86 -3.01
C ASP A 310 -3.84 1.61 -3.47
N CYS A 311 -3.63 2.81 -3.98
CA CYS A 311 -4.64 3.67 -4.59
C CYS A 311 -4.24 3.95 -6.03
N GLY A 312 -4.78 3.23 -7.01
CA GLY A 312 -4.44 3.39 -8.42
C GLY A 312 -5.22 4.48 -9.15
N GLY A 313 -4.89 4.67 -10.43
CA GLY A 313 -5.65 5.54 -11.34
C GLY A 313 -5.12 6.97 -11.49
N TRP A 314 -3.97 7.30 -10.92
CA TRP A 314 -3.44 8.67 -10.93
C TRP A 314 -2.69 9.06 -12.21
N ASP A 315 -2.53 8.16 -13.16
CA ASP A 315 -1.81 8.40 -14.43
C ASP A 315 -2.66 9.18 -15.46
N ASN A 316 -2.92 10.45 -15.19
CA ASN A 316 -3.87 11.28 -15.91
C ASN A 316 -3.21 12.08 -17.05
N HIS A 317 -2.76 11.40 -18.12
CA HIS A 317 -2.17 12.04 -19.29
C HIS A 317 -3.17 12.79 -20.19
N VAL A 318 -4.45 12.38 -20.16
CA VAL A 318 -5.49 12.90 -21.05
C VAL A 318 -6.72 13.26 -20.25
N ASN A 319 -7.24 14.48 -20.47
CA ASN A 319 -8.46 14.96 -19.81
C ASN A 319 -8.42 14.79 -18.29
N GLU A 320 -7.31 15.15 -17.66
CA GLU A 320 -7.15 15.13 -16.21
C GLU A 320 -8.24 15.93 -15.51
N GLY A 321 -8.51 17.11 -16.07
CA GLY A 321 -9.47 18.08 -15.56
C GLY A 321 -8.88 19.03 -14.52
N GLY A 322 -9.66 20.08 -14.24
CA GLY A 322 -9.39 21.01 -13.15
C GLY A 322 -10.29 20.66 -11.94
N VAL A 323 -11.20 21.58 -11.56
CA VAL A 323 -12.15 21.38 -10.45
C VAL A 323 -13.12 20.20 -10.66
N GLN A 324 -13.24 19.74 -11.89
CA GLN A 324 -13.99 18.55 -12.30
C GLN A 324 -13.13 17.72 -13.25
N GLY A 325 -13.37 16.43 -13.31
CA GLY A 325 -12.62 15.51 -14.19
C GLY A 325 -12.11 14.28 -13.42
N GLN A 326 -11.14 13.60 -14.02
CA GLN A 326 -10.58 12.35 -13.47
C GLN A 326 -9.89 12.59 -12.13
N LEU A 327 -8.99 13.57 -12.07
CA LEU A 327 -8.28 13.93 -10.84
C LEU A 327 -9.26 14.33 -9.72
N ALA A 328 -10.24 15.18 -10.03
CA ALA A 328 -11.24 15.64 -9.07
C ALA A 328 -12.05 14.48 -8.45
N ASN A 329 -12.36 13.42 -9.24
CA ASN A 329 -13.07 12.24 -8.76
C ASN A 329 -12.19 11.40 -7.82
N LEU A 330 -10.93 11.18 -8.18
CA LEU A 330 -9.95 10.48 -7.33
C LEU A 330 -9.74 11.22 -6.01
N LEU A 331 -9.58 12.54 -6.06
CA LEU A 331 -9.42 13.38 -4.87
C LEU A 331 -10.65 13.39 -3.98
N ARG A 332 -11.84 13.37 -4.57
CA ARG A 332 -13.10 13.30 -3.80
C ARG A 332 -13.17 11.99 -3.02
N GLU A 333 -12.88 10.87 -3.66
CA GLU A 333 -12.85 9.56 -2.99
C GLU A 333 -11.78 9.53 -1.90
N LEU A 334 -10.55 9.98 -2.20
CA LEU A 334 -9.45 10.03 -1.24
C LEU A 334 -9.79 10.91 -0.02
N GLY A 335 -10.26 12.14 -0.28
CA GLY A 335 -10.57 13.11 0.77
C GLY A 335 -11.70 12.63 1.69
N GLN A 336 -12.79 12.09 1.11
CA GLN A 336 -13.89 11.50 1.88
C GLN A 336 -13.43 10.28 2.67
N SER A 337 -12.60 9.42 2.08
CA SER A 337 -12.10 8.20 2.74
C SER A 337 -11.20 8.52 3.93
N LEU A 338 -10.29 9.47 3.79
CA LEU A 338 -9.40 9.92 4.87
C LEU A 338 -10.18 10.61 6.00
N ALA A 339 -11.16 11.46 5.65
CA ALA A 339 -12.02 12.11 6.63
C ALA A 339 -12.89 11.09 7.38
N ALA A 340 -13.43 10.09 6.67
CA ALA A 340 -14.21 9.01 7.28
C ALA A 340 -13.36 8.16 8.22
N LEU A 341 -12.11 7.79 7.82
CA LEU A 341 -11.19 7.06 8.70
C LEU A 341 -10.89 7.86 9.97
N HIS A 342 -10.58 9.14 9.82
CA HIS A 342 -10.30 10.02 10.96
C HIS A 342 -11.51 10.09 11.90
N GLN A 343 -12.72 10.26 11.36
CA GLN A 343 -13.96 10.32 12.12
C GLN A 343 -14.28 9.00 12.82
N ASP A 344 -14.12 7.87 12.11
CA ASP A 344 -14.35 6.52 12.64
C ASP A 344 -13.41 6.18 13.80
N MET A 345 -12.14 6.56 13.67
CA MET A 345 -11.14 6.28 14.71
C MET A 345 -11.30 7.18 15.94
N GLY A 346 -11.86 8.39 15.81
CA GLY A 346 -12.06 9.31 16.94
C GLY A 346 -10.78 9.50 17.76
N ASP A 347 -10.86 9.28 19.07
CA ASP A 347 -9.72 9.44 19.98
C ASP A 347 -8.55 8.48 19.71
N ARG A 348 -8.81 7.33 19.05
CA ARG A 348 -7.74 6.39 18.62
C ARG A 348 -6.77 7.01 17.61
N MET A 349 -7.19 8.10 16.92
CA MET A 349 -6.30 8.83 16.02
C MET A 349 -5.05 9.38 16.69
N ALA A 350 -5.05 9.53 18.02
CA ALA A 350 -3.85 9.91 18.79
C ALA A 350 -2.68 8.94 18.58
N ASP A 351 -2.97 7.67 18.32
CA ASP A 351 -1.98 6.63 18.13
C ASP A 351 -1.80 6.22 16.65
N ILE A 352 -2.48 6.89 15.73
CA ILE A 352 -2.46 6.57 14.29
C ILE A 352 -1.86 7.74 13.52
N VAL A 353 -0.90 7.43 12.64
CA VAL A 353 -0.44 8.34 11.58
C VAL A 353 -0.74 7.72 10.23
N VAL A 354 -1.33 8.52 9.36
CA VAL A 354 -1.57 8.17 7.95
C VAL A 354 -0.67 9.02 7.08
N VAL A 355 0.08 8.40 6.15
CA VAL A 355 0.89 9.11 5.17
C VAL A 355 0.49 8.71 3.76
N THR A 356 0.35 9.71 2.86
CA THR A 356 0.17 9.46 1.42
C THR A 356 1.50 9.68 0.70
N MET A 357 1.76 8.89 -0.34
CA MET A 357 2.94 9.04 -1.19
C MET A 357 2.63 8.58 -2.61
N SER A 358 3.39 9.07 -3.57
CA SER A 358 3.33 8.67 -4.97
C SER A 358 4.74 8.55 -5.50
N GLU A 359 4.94 7.82 -6.59
CA GLU A 359 6.27 7.51 -7.13
C GLU A 359 7.03 8.75 -7.62
N PHE A 360 6.34 9.68 -8.26
CA PHE A 360 6.81 11.01 -8.66
C PHE A 360 5.60 11.93 -8.87
N GLY A 361 5.83 13.20 -9.21
CA GLY A 361 4.80 14.17 -9.56
C GLY A 361 4.55 14.27 -11.08
N ARG A 362 3.87 15.33 -11.48
CA ARG A 362 3.56 15.63 -12.86
C ARG A 362 4.33 16.85 -13.34
N THR A 363 4.43 17.00 -14.68
CA THR A 363 5.00 18.20 -15.29
C THR A 363 4.35 19.47 -14.75
N ALA A 364 5.14 20.54 -14.57
CA ALA A 364 4.60 21.85 -14.17
C ALA A 364 3.62 22.38 -15.21
N LYS A 365 3.93 22.20 -16.49
CA LYS A 365 3.08 22.60 -17.62
C LYS A 365 2.10 21.49 -17.99
N GLU A 366 0.85 21.87 -18.28
CA GLU A 366 -0.11 20.96 -18.90
C GLU A 366 0.32 20.55 -20.31
N ASN A 367 -0.06 19.34 -20.73
CA ASN A 367 0.22 18.84 -22.07
C ASN A 367 -0.90 19.22 -23.08
N GLY A 368 -0.70 18.85 -24.35
CA GLY A 368 -1.67 19.16 -25.42
C GLY A 368 -3.02 18.43 -25.31
N ASN A 369 -3.15 17.47 -24.39
CA ASN A 369 -4.36 16.65 -24.19
C ASN A 369 -5.15 17.03 -22.93
N ARG A 370 -4.94 18.24 -22.37
CA ARG A 370 -5.55 18.71 -21.11
C ARG A 370 -5.28 17.75 -19.94
N GLY A 371 -4.07 17.27 -19.85
CA GLY A 371 -3.54 16.46 -18.78
C GLY A 371 -2.11 16.85 -18.51
N THR A 372 -1.38 15.96 -17.86
CA THR A 372 0.02 16.18 -17.49
C THR A 372 0.87 14.96 -17.82
N ASP A 373 2.14 15.19 -18.14
CA ASP A 373 3.10 14.10 -18.34
C ASP A 373 3.84 13.81 -17.04
N HIS A 374 4.65 12.73 -17.00
CA HIS A 374 5.45 12.37 -15.84
C HIS A 374 6.43 13.48 -15.48
N GLY A 375 6.45 13.87 -14.23
CA GLY A 375 7.30 14.92 -13.68
C GLY A 375 8.27 14.41 -12.62
N HIS A 376 8.53 15.24 -11.59
CA HIS A 376 9.50 14.91 -10.56
C HIS A 376 8.92 15.06 -9.14
N ALA A 377 9.03 16.23 -8.49
CA ALA A 377 8.50 16.42 -7.15
C ALA A 377 6.96 16.40 -7.10
N ASN A 378 6.45 15.99 -5.95
CA ASN A 378 5.03 15.82 -5.66
C ASN A 378 4.66 16.47 -4.31
N CYS A 379 3.54 16.08 -3.74
CA CYS A 379 3.16 16.38 -2.37
C CYS A 379 2.88 15.10 -1.58
N MET A 380 2.99 15.20 -0.25
CA MET A 380 2.63 14.15 0.70
C MET A 380 1.68 14.71 1.75
N PHE A 381 0.71 13.92 2.17
CA PHE A 381 -0.17 14.21 3.29
C PHE A 381 0.30 13.41 4.50
N VAL A 382 0.31 14.05 5.67
CA VAL A 382 0.52 13.39 6.95
C VAL A 382 -0.66 13.75 7.85
N LEU A 383 -1.43 12.74 8.24
CA LEU A 383 -2.68 12.88 9.00
C LEU A 383 -2.58 12.09 10.29
N GLY A 384 -2.99 12.66 11.42
CA GLY A 384 -3.03 11.95 12.69
C GLY A 384 -3.12 12.84 13.92
N GLY A 385 -3.13 12.22 15.11
CA GLY A 385 -3.23 12.96 16.37
C GLY A 385 -1.93 13.59 16.83
N ASP A 386 -0.81 12.92 16.62
CA ASP A 386 0.52 13.35 17.10
C ASP A 386 1.30 14.21 16.11
N ILE A 387 0.63 14.74 15.10
CA ILE A 387 1.30 15.59 14.10
C ILE A 387 1.21 17.10 14.46
N LYS A 388 2.13 17.88 13.97
CA LYS A 388 2.10 19.35 13.95
C LYS A 388 1.48 19.78 12.61
N GLY A 389 0.17 19.55 12.45
CA GLY A 389 -0.55 19.91 11.25
C GLY A 389 -0.86 21.42 11.14
N GLY A 390 -1.84 21.76 10.27
CA GLY A 390 -2.28 23.14 10.06
C GLY A 390 -1.30 24.00 9.28
N ARG A 391 -0.39 23.38 8.52
CA ARG A 391 0.58 24.09 7.68
C ARG A 391 1.03 23.26 6.49
N VAL A 392 1.53 23.97 5.46
CA VAL A 392 2.24 23.37 4.33
C VAL A 392 3.74 23.42 4.64
N TYR A 393 4.39 22.27 4.60
CA TYR A 393 5.81 22.07 4.82
C TYR A 393 6.56 21.98 3.50
N GLY A 394 7.87 22.15 3.55
CA GLY A 394 8.78 22.16 2.43
C GLY A 394 9.15 23.57 2.00
N ASN A 395 10.27 23.69 1.30
CA ASN A 395 10.69 24.95 0.72
C ASN A 395 10.10 25.06 -0.69
N TRP A 396 9.24 26.03 -0.93
CA TRP A 396 8.68 26.23 -2.26
C TRP A 396 9.75 26.70 -3.23
N PRO A 397 10.04 25.96 -4.31
CA PRO A 397 11.13 26.31 -5.23
C PRO A 397 10.72 27.41 -6.25
N GLY A 398 9.41 27.61 -6.45
CA GLY A 398 8.86 28.44 -7.52
C GLY A 398 8.59 27.67 -8.81
N LEU A 399 7.98 28.33 -9.79
CA LEU A 399 7.63 27.77 -11.10
C LEU A 399 8.15 28.63 -12.28
N GLU A 400 9.17 29.45 -12.06
CA GLU A 400 9.89 30.07 -13.17
C GLU A 400 10.78 29.03 -13.86
N ASP A 401 11.05 29.22 -15.16
CA ASP A 401 11.74 28.21 -15.97
C ASP A 401 13.10 27.78 -15.34
N HIS A 402 13.83 28.70 -14.72
CA HIS A 402 15.10 28.41 -14.05
C HIS A 402 14.97 27.75 -12.67
N GLN A 403 13.76 27.75 -12.08
CA GLN A 403 13.44 27.12 -10.80
C GLN A 403 12.93 25.68 -10.99
N LEU A 404 12.55 25.32 -12.20
CA LEU A 404 12.06 23.99 -12.51
C LEU A 404 13.23 23.00 -12.66
N ASN A 405 13.00 21.79 -12.21
CA ASN A 405 13.90 20.67 -12.50
C ASN A 405 13.90 20.42 -14.01
N GLU A 406 15.10 20.50 -14.64
CA GLU A 406 15.28 20.40 -16.09
C GLU A 406 14.43 21.42 -16.90
N GLY A 407 14.05 22.56 -16.29
CA GLY A 407 13.17 23.56 -16.92
C GLY A 407 11.74 23.07 -17.19
N ARG A 408 11.29 22.00 -16.50
CA ARG A 408 10.08 21.26 -16.86
C ARG A 408 9.22 20.84 -15.67
N ASP A 409 9.81 20.27 -14.62
CA ASP A 409 9.09 19.66 -13.53
C ASP A 409 9.27 20.48 -12.24
N LEU A 410 8.35 20.34 -11.28
CA LEU A 410 8.55 20.91 -9.95
C LEU A 410 9.86 20.37 -9.35
N ALA A 411 10.73 21.26 -8.92
CA ALA A 411 12.00 20.87 -8.30
C ALA A 411 11.77 20.22 -6.93
N LEU A 412 12.56 19.19 -6.63
CA LEU A 412 12.54 18.51 -5.35
C LEU A 412 13.27 19.35 -4.29
N THR A 413 12.59 19.64 -3.18
CA THR A 413 13.19 20.30 -2.02
C THR A 413 13.14 19.46 -0.75
N THR A 414 12.30 18.41 -0.74
CA THR A 414 12.14 17.51 0.40
C THR A 414 12.23 16.05 -0.06
N ASP A 415 13.28 15.37 0.36
CA ASP A 415 13.38 13.92 0.16
C ASP A 415 12.32 13.20 1.01
N PHE A 416 11.55 12.30 0.39
CA PHE A 416 10.48 11.56 1.08
C PHE A 416 10.99 10.80 2.31
N ARG A 417 12.24 10.33 2.30
CA ARG A 417 12.87 9.62 3.42
C ARG A 417 13.01 10.50 4.67
N THR A 418 13.12 11.82 4.50
CA THR A 418 13.09 12.77 5.62
C THR A 418 11.72 12.77 6.30
N VAL A 419 10.63 12.71 5.52
CA VAL A 419 9.26 12.69 6.03
C VAL A 419 8.95 11.37 6.72
N VAL A 420 9.15 10.25 6.00
CA VAL A 420 8.82 8.93 6.56
C VAL A 420 9.80 8.53 7.66
N GLY A 421 11.07 8.95 7.58
CA GLY A 421 12.08 8.75 8.63
C GLY A 421 11.71 9.43 9.93
N GLU A 422 11.16 10.66 9.88
CA GLU A 422 10.65 11.33 11.07
C GLU A 422 9.46 10.57 11.69
N ILE A 423 8.53 10.08 10.86
CA ILE A 423 7.39 9.27 11.31
C ILE A 423 7.89 7.98 11.96
N LEU A 424 8.81 7.27 11.33
CA LEU A 424 9.38 6.04 11.86
C LEU A 424 10.07 6.27 13.20
N ALA A 425 10.92 7.29 13.30
CA ALA A 425 11.69 7.57 14.50
C ALA A 425 10.82 8.03 15.67
N LYS A 426 9.94 9.02 15.42
CA LYS A 426 9.20 9.69 16.49
C LYS A 426 7.85 9.08 16.80
N HIS A 427 7.21 8.43 15.82
CA HIS A 427 5.89 7.83 16.01
C HIS A 427 6.01 6.32 16.26
N LEU A 428 6.75 5.57 15.43
CA LEU A 428 6.92 4.12 15.63
C LEU A 428 8.09 3.74 16.54
N GLY A 429 8.96 4.69 16.92
CA GLY A 429 10.07 4.44 17.84
C GLY A 429 11.26 3.72 17.21
N VAL A 430 11.40 3.76 15.89
CA VAL A 430 12.58 3.23 15.19
C VAL A 430 13.82 4.02 15.60
N ARG A 431 14.81 3.34 16.21
CA ARG A 431 16.02 3.98 16.75
C ARG A 431 17.13 4.13 15.71
N ASP A 432 17.25 3.17 14.81
CA ASP A 432 18.28 3.16 13.76
C ASP A 432 17.65 3.26 12.37
N LEU A 433 17.68 4.46 11.82
CA LEU A 433 17.22 4.72 10.45
C LEU A 433 18.28 4.38 9.39
N SER A 434 19.54 4.17 9.77
CA SER A 434 20.61 3.88 8.81
C SER A 434 20.42 2.50 8.18
N GLY A 435 19.93 1.54 8.96
CA GLY A 435 19.50 0.24 8.44
C GLY A 435 18.23 0.32 7.58
N VAL A 436 17.33 1.27 7.88
CA VAL A 436 16.08 1.45 7.13
C VAL A 436 16.33 2.12 5.78
N PHE A 437 17.17 3.16 5.74
CA PHE A 437 17.52 3.91 4.53
C PHE A 437 19.03 3.90 4.28
N PRO A 438 19.59 2.81 3.75
CA PRO A 438 21.02 2.70 3.51
C PRO A 438 21.53 3.83 2.61
N GLY A 439 22.65 4.45 2.99
CA GLY A 439 23.26 5.53 2.23
C GLY A 439 22.55 6.88 2.28
N PHE A 440 21.46 6.98 3.03
CA PHE A 440 20.77 8.27 3.27
C PHE A 440 21.29 8.95 4.54
N ASP A 441 21.39 10.27 4.52
CA ASP A 441 21.72 11.06 5.71
C ASP A 441 20.48 11.17 6.63
N ASN A 442 20.39 10.23 7.55
CA ASN A 442 19.30 10.11 8.52
C ASN A 442 19.43 11.10 9.71
N ASN A 443 20.10 12.24 9.55
CA ASN A 443 20.29 13.20 10.61
C ASN A 443 18.93 13.77 11.09
N PRO A 444 18.55 13.58 12.37
CA PRO A 444 17.29 14.09 12.93
C PRO A 444 17.12 15.61 12.84
N HIS A 445 18.21 16.38 12.73
CA HIS A 445 18.15 17.83 12.54
C HIS A 445 17.59 18.24 11.16
N LYS A 446 17.54 17.31 10.21
CA LYS A 446 16.93 17.50 8.89
C LYS A 446 15.44 17.18 8.84
N PHE A 447 14.87 16.64 9.91
CA PHE A 447 13.45 16.36 9.98
C PHE A 447 12.63 17.64 9.84
N ALA A 448 11.50 17.53 9.16
CA ALA A 448 10.61 18.66 8.91
C ALA A 448 9.91 19.18 10.18
N GLY A 449 9.95 18.41 11.27
CA GLY A 449 9.27 18.74 12.52
C GLY A 449 7.76 18.46 12.47
N LEU A 450 7.38 17.43 11.73
CA LEU A 450 5.99 17.01 11.51
C LEU A 450 5.35 16.38 12.74
N ILE A 451 6.12 15.64 13.52
CA ILE A 451 5.63 14.89 14.68
C ILE A 451 5.87 15.68 15.96
N LYS A 452 4.86 15.71 16.84
CA LYS A 452 5.01 16.28 18.19
C LYS A 452 6.02 15.45 18.98
N THR A 453 6.84 16.12 19.76
CA THR A 453 7.82 15.49 20.67
C THR A 453 7.23 15.41 22.06
#